data_03a18c4e7b18ead1da3ae69ccce4af65
#
_entry.id   03a18c4e7b18ead1da3ae69ccce4af65
#
_cell.length_a   1.000
_cell.length_b   1.000
_cell.length_c   1.000
_cell.angle_alpha   90.00
_cell.angle_beta   90.00
_cell.angle_gamma   90.00
#
_symmetry.space_group_name_H-M   'P 1'
#
loop_
_entity.id
_entity.type
_entity.pdbx_description
1 polymer ?
#
loop_
_entity_poly.entity_id
_entity_poly.type
_entity_poly.pdbx_seq_one_letter_code
_entity_poly.pdbx_strand_id
1 'polypeptide(L)'
;DFNLSIQLLTFYEKEQKIDKIVPFLKEMYNEYKSNNEIMSLNKTKILLVKYLAKDSVSTAIDFLEQNKEEDEVLLSLYKITNQPQKAYDVLQSLYTKSNNMNYLAQQAILEFEMEEDKKKILNDVVMKFEKVLTTIDNHIYQNYLAYILIDYDLNIQRGVFLVKKALEKDPKNIAYLDTLAWGEYKLKNCQEAFKQMKKVVDEIGLDDPEIKMHWQKIKECKK
;
A
#
# COMPACT_ATOMS: atom_id res chain seq x y z
N ASP A 1 33.56 -5.19 -13.01
CA ASP A 1 32.98 -6.38 -12.33
C ASP A 1 32.32 -5.93 -11.04
N PHE A 2 31.00 -6.17 -10.90
CA PHE A 2 30.19 -5.77 -9.75
C PHE A 2 30.77 -6.28 -8.40
N ASN A 3 31.28 -7.51 -8.34
CA ASN A 3 31.84 -8.09 -7.11
C ASN A 3 33.10 -7.35 -6.64
N LEU A 4 33.95 -6.95 -7.57
CA LEU A 4 35.14 -6.15 -7.24
C LEU A 4 34.75 -4.77 -6.72
N SER A 5 33.73 -4.17 -7.29
CA SER A 5 33.20 -2.87 -6.86
C SER A 5 32.61 -2.94 -5.45
N ILE A 6 31.92 -4.03 -5.08
CA ILE A 6 31.44 -4.25 -3.72
C ILE A 6 32.59 -4.41 -2.71
N GLN A 7 33.69 -5.06 -3.10
CA GLN A 7 34.89 -5.15 -2.24
C GLN A 7 35.49 -3.76 -1.98
N LEU A 8 35.54 -2.91 -2.98
CA LEU A 8 36.01 -1.53 -2.84
C LEU A 8 35.08 -0.68 -1.95
N LEU A 9 33.76 -0.84 -2.08
CA LEU A 9 32.80 -0.20 -1.18
C LEU A 9 33.00 -0.65 0.26
N THR A 10 33.19 -1.94 0.50
CA THR A 10 33.46 -2.48 1.84
C THR A 10 34.76 -1.92 2.40
N PHE A 11 35.79 -1.72 1.56
CA PHE A 11 37.01 -1.06 1.95
C PHE A 11 36.77 0.40 2.34
N TYR A 12 36.03 1.19 1.55
CA TYR A 12 35.71 2.57 1.91
C TYR A 12 34.91 2.67 3.23
N GLU A 13 33.99 1.74 3.49
CA GLU A 13 33.26 1.68 4.76
C GLU A 13 34.20 1.44 5.94
N LYS A 14 35.11 0.44 5.85
CA LYS A 14 36.09 0.11 6.90
C LYS A 14 37.06 1.26 7.17
N GLU A 15 37.51 1.95 6.13
CA GLU A 15 38.41 3.09 6.23
C GLU A 15 37.68 4.40 6.58
N GLN A 16 36.37 4.34 6.84
CA GLN A 16 35.50 5.51 7.13
C GLN A 16 35.54 6.60 6.05
N LYS A 17 35.88 6.22 4.80
CA LYS A 17 35.90 7.12 3.62
C LYS A 17 34.51 7.24 2.99
N ILE A 18 33.52 7.62 3.81
CA ILE A 18 32.10 7.65 3.41
C ILE A 18 31.85 8.66 2.29
N ASP A 19 32.61 9.76 2.28
CA ASP A 19 32.60 10.79 1.25
C ASP A 19 32.88 10.26 -0.18
N LYS A 20 33.59 9.12 -0.28
CA LYS A 20 33.93 8.48 -1.57
C LYS A 20 32.84 7.51 -2.06
N ILE A 21 31.97 7.05 -1.19
CA ILE A 21 30.99 6.00 -1.50
C ILE A 21 29.97 6.49 -2.52
N VAL A 22 29.33 7.64 -2.27
CA VAL A 22 28.29 8.17 -3.16
C VAL A 22 28.81 8.51 -4.55
N PRO A 23 29.96 9.24 -4.71
CA PRO A 23 30.56 9.46 -6.02
C PRO A 23 30.86 8.16 -6.76
N PHE A 24 31.49 7.19 -6.11
CA PHE A 24 31.80 5.91 -6.71
C PHE A 24 30.54 5.14 -7.17
N LEU A 25 29.50 5.09 -6.34
CA LEU A 25 28.23 4.47 -6.71
C LEU A 25 27.54 5.18 -7.90
N LYS A 26 27.66 6.52 -7.99
CA LYS A 26 27.16 7.27 -9.16
C LYS A 26 27.91 6.93 -10.44
N GLU A 27 29.22 6.76 -10.36
CA GLU A 27 30.04 6.30 -11.53
C GLU A 27 29.60 4.90 -11.96
N MET A 28 29.50 3.95 -11.03
CA MET A 28 29.01 2.59 -11.32
C MET A 28 27.60 2.60 -11.95
N TYR A 29 26.69 3.40 -11.40
CA TYR A 29 25.32 3.53 -11.91
C TYR A 29 25.33 3.99 -13.38
N ASN A 30 26.10 5.04 -13.70
CA ASN A 30 26.21 5.57 -15.05
C ASN A 30 26.85 4.57 -16.02
N GLU A 31 27.90 3.86 -15.60
CA GLU A 31 28.56 2.83 -16.36
C GLU A 31 27.60 1.69 -16.70
N TYR A 32 26.91 1.09 -15.71
CA TYR A 32 25.98 0.01 -15.95
C TYR A 32 24.75 0.45 -16.75
N LYS A 33 24.32 1.71 -16.60
CA LYS A 33 23.24 2.29 -17.40
C LYS A 33 23.66 2.42 -18.87
N SER A 34 24.88 2.90 -19.15
CA SER A 34 25.40 3.05 -20.52
C SER A 34 25.65 1.71 -21.21
N ASN A 35 26.05 0.69 -20.43
CA ASN A 35 26.33 -0.66 -20.93
C ASN A 35 25.06 -1.55 -20.97
N ASN A 36 23.90 -1.05 -20.54
CA ASN A 36 22.64 -1.80 -20.44
C ASN A 36 22.71 -3.06 -19.57
N GLU A 37 23.55 -3.01 -18.52
CA GLU A 37 23.73 -4.09 -17.55
C GLU A 37 22.65 -4.05 -16.46
N ILE A 38 21.41 -4.43 -16.80
CA ILE A 38 20.20 -4.23 -15.99
C ILE A 38 20.34 -4.76 -14.55
N MET A 39 20.93 -5.96 -14.37
CA MET A 39 21.05 -6.55 -13.03
C MET A 39 22.03 -5.76 -12.13
N SER A 40 23.19 -5.39 -12.65
CA SER A 40 24.21 -4.59 -11.94
C SER A 40 23.69 -3.18 -11.68
N LEU A 41 23.01 -2.59 -12.66
CA LEU A 41 22.36 -1.29 -12.54
C LEU A 41 21.34 -1.25 -11.38
N ASN A 42 20.44 -2.21 -11.31
CA ASN A 42 19.43 -2.25 -10.26
C ASN A 42 20.04 -2.44 -8.86
N LYS A 43 21.03 -3.32 -8.72
CA LYS A 43 21.75 -3.49 -7.45
C LYS A 43 22.48 -2.21 -7.03
N THR A 44 23.16 -1.55 -7.97
CA THR A 44 23.88 -0.29 -7.71
C THR A 44 22.92 0.83 -7.35
N LYS A 45 21.76 0.93 -8.03
CA LYS A 45 20.70 1.89 -7.71
C LYS A 45 20.21 1.76 -6.27
N ILE A 46 19.89 0.54 -5.84
CA ILE A 46 19.44 0.28 -4.47
C ILE A 46 20.50 0.72 -3.45
N LEU A 47 21.77 0.40 -3.69
CA LEU A 47 22.87 0.83 -2.82
C LEU A 47 23.01 2.35 -2.81
N LEU A 48 23.00 2.99 -3.97
CA LEU A 48 23.12 4.44 -4.09
C LEU A 48 21.98 5.17 -3.37
N VAL A 49 20.74 4.73 -3.56
CA VAL A 49 19.57 5.26 -2.85
C VAL A 49 19.75 5.11 -1.34
N LYS A 50 20.20 3.95 -0.85
CA LYS A 50 20.47 3.71 0.57
C LYS A 50 21.48 4.72 1.15
N TYR A 51 22.56 5.03 0.42
CA TYR A 51 23.58 5.99 0.90
C TYR A 51 23.11 7.44 0.78
N LEU A 52 22.41 7.81 -0.30
CA LEU A 52 21.81 9.14 -0.44
C LEU A 52 20.77 9.40 0.66
N ALA A 53 19.93 8.41 0.97
CA ALA A 53 18.90 8.53 2.01
C ALA A 53 19.47 8.62 3.44
N LYS A 54 20.74 8.24 3.68
CA LYS A 54 21.42 8.48 4.98
C LYS A 54 21.62 9.97 5.24
N ASP A 55 21.87 10.75 4.19
CA ASP A 55 21.97 12.21 4.26
C ASP A 55 20.57 12.84 4.30
N SER A 56 19.78 12.57 3.28
CA SER A 56 18.38 12.97 3.19
C SER A 56 17.60 12.09 2.22
N VAL A 57 16.38 11.69 2.62
CA VAL A 57 15.47 10.97 1.72
C VAL A 57 15.16 11.81 0.48
N SER A 58 15.07 13.13 0.61
CA SER A 58 14.90 14.07 -0.51
C SER A 58 16.01 13.91 -1.55
N THR A 59 17.28 13.81 -1.13
CA THR A 59 18.42 13.62 -2.07
C THR A 59 18.29 12.33 -2.86
N ALA A 60 17.77 11.27 -2.25
CA ALA A 60 17.52 10.01 -2.94
C ALA A 60 16.36 10.13 -3.96
N ILE A 61 15.30 10.84 -3.61
CA ILE A 61 14.18 11.14 -4.52
C ILE A 61 14.68 11.97 -5.70
N ASP A 62 15.39 13.08 -5.44
CA ASP A 62 15.91 13.97 -6.48
C ASP A 62 16.79 13.20 -7.50
N PHE A 63 17.62 12.28 -7.00
CA PHE A 63 18.44 11.44 -7.86
C PHE A 63 17.59 10.55 -8.78
N LEU A 64 16.54 9.89 -8.24
CA LEU A 64 15.68 9.00 -9.02
C LEU A 64 14.84 9.80 -10.05
N GLU A 65 14.27 10.94 -9.64
CA GLU A 65 13.52 11.83 -10.54
C GLU A 65 14.38 12.35 -11.70
N GLN A 66 15.60 12.84 -11.42
CA GLN A 66 16.53 13.33 -12.44
C GLN A 66 16.94 12.24 -13.44
N ASN A 67 17.00 10.99 -12.99
CA ASN A 67 17.32 9.84 -13.83
C ASN A 67 16.09 9.17 -14.46
N LYS A 68 14.87 9.71 -14.22
CA LYS A 68 13.59 9.18 -14.71
C LYS A 68 13.35 7.73 -14.29
N GLU A 69 13.76 7.40 -13.07
CA GLU A 69 13.59 6.07 -12.48
C GLU A 69 12.20 5.98 -11.84
N GLU A 70 11.18 5.67 -12.64
CA GLU A 70 9.82 5.42 -12.18
C GLU A 70 9.63 3.94 -11.84
N ASP A 71 10.02 3.56 -10.64
CA ASP A 71 10.00 2.18 -10.16
C ASP A 71 9.52 2.04 -8.71
N GLU A 72 9.55 0.80 -8.19
CA GLU A 72 9.12 0.51 -6.81
C GLU A 72 9.96 1.20 -5.74
N VAL A 73 11.21 1.55 -6.05
CA VAL A 73 12.09 2.26 -5.12
C VAL A 73 11.58 3.69 -4.93
N LEU A 74 11.34 4.41 -6.04
CA LEU A 74 10.78 5.75 -6.00
C LEU A 74 9.38 5.77 -5.39
N LEU A 75 8.53 4.79 -5.75
CA LEU A 75 7.21 4.60 -5.13
C LEU A 75 7.30 4.48 -3.61
N SER A 76 8.24 3.66 -3.11
CA SER A 76 8.43 3.48 -1.67
C SER A 76 8.87 4.76 -0.98
N LEU A 77 9.76 5.54 -1.60
CA LEU A 77 10.22 6.82 -1.06
C LEU A 77 9.07 7.85 -0.99
N TYR A 78 8.22 7.94 -2.02
CA TYR A 78 7.06 8.83 -1.96
C TYR A 78 6.06 8.43 -0.88
N LYS A 79 5.85 7.13 -0.65
CA LYS A 79 4.98 6.65 0.43
C LYS A 79 5.51 7.03 1.81
N ILE A 80 6.79 6.77 2.10
CA ILE A 80 7.37 7.09 3.42
C ILE A 80 7.52 8.60 3.66
N THR A 81 7.57 9.41 2.60
CA THR A 81 7.63 10.88 2.69
C THR A 81 6.25 11.55 2.56
N ASN A 82 5.18 10.76 2.60
CA ASN A 82 3.80 11.23 2.51
C ASN A 82 3.53 12.12 1.29
N GLN A 83 3.95 11.66 0.11
CA GLN A 83 3.69 12.31 -1.18
C GLN A 83 2.70 11.46 -2.02
N PRO A 84 1.42 11.35 -1.61
CA PRO A 84 0.49 10.37 -2.17
C PRO A 84 0.17 10.60 -3.64
N GLN A 85 0.11 11.86 -4.10
CA GLN A 85 -0.12 12.16 -5.52
C GLN A 85 1.02 11.65 -6.41
N LYS A 86 2.28 11.89 -6.01
CA LYS A 86 3.43 11.39 -6.76
C LYS A 86 3.51 9.85 -6.72
N ALA A 87 3.15 9.24 -5.59
CA ALA A 87 3.05 7.78 -5.48
C ALA A 87 1.98 7.23 -6.44
N TYR A 88 0.82 7.90 -6.56
CA TYR A 88 -0.24 7.53 -7.50
C TYR A 88 0.25 7.59 -8.95
N ASP A 89 0.95 8.67 -9.34
CA ASP A 89 1.47 8.84 -10.71
C ASP A 89 2.47 7.74 -11.08
N VAL A 90 3.36 7.38 -10.15
CA VAL A 90 4.31 6.24 -10.34
C VAL A 90 3.55 4.92 -10.45
N LEU A 91 2.53 4.67 -9.60
CA LEU A 91 1.71 3.45 -9.71
C LEU A 91 0.99 3.37 -11.05
N GLN A 92 0.50 4.50 -11.58
CA GLN A 92 -0.13 4.54 -12.90
C GLN A 92 0.87 4.17 -14.01
N SER A 93 2.09 4.71 -13.95
CA SER A 93 3.16 4.35 -14.89
C SER A 93 3.52 2.86 -14.80
N LEU A 94 3.71 2.35 -13.59
CA LEU A 94 4.02 0.93 -13.35
C LEU A 94 2.90 -0.01 -13.83
N TYR A 95 1.63 0.36 -13.56
CA TYR A 95 0.48 -0.41 -14.05
C TYR A 95 0.42 -0.42 -15.58
N THR A 96 0.61 0.75 -16.22
CA THR A 96 0.58 0.87 -17.68
C THR A 96 1.68 0.04 -18.35
N LYS A 97 2.88 0.00 -17.74
CA LYS A 97 4.03 -0.77 -18.27
C LYS A 97 3.89 -2.28 -18.09
N SER A 98 3.28 -2.74 -16.99
CA SER A 98 3.32 -4.16 -16.60
C SER A 98 1.96 -4.86 -16.59
N ASN A 99 0.86 -4.12 -16.61
CA ASN A 99 -0.50 -4.60 -16.35
C ASN A 99 -0.64 -5.40 -15.02
N ASN A 100 0.23 -5.12 -14.05
CA ASN A 100 0.20 -5.79 -12.75
C ASN A 100 -0.95 -5.25 -11.90
N MET A 101 -1.91 -6.11 -11.57
CA MET A 101 -3.11 -5.76 -10.81
C MET A 101 -2.82 -5.28 -9.39
N ASN A 102 -1.67 -5.60 -8.80
CA ASN A 102 -1.29 -5.05 -7.49
C ASN A 102 -1.06 -3.53 -7.56
N TYR A 103 -0.54 -3.00 -8.67
CA TYR A 103 -0.41 -1.55 -8.82
C TYR A 103 -1.77 -0.88 -9.00
N LEU A 104 -2.70 -1.51 -9.73
CA LEU A 104 -4.07 -1.01 -9.86
C LEU A 104 -4.81 -0.99 -8.52
N ALA A 105 -4.63 -2.02 -7.69
CA ALA A 105 -5.20 -2.06 -6.34
C ALA A 105 -4.64 -0.94 -5.45
N GLN A 106 -3.32 -0.73 -5.48
CA GLN A 106 -2.67 0.34 -4.72
C GLN A 106 -3.10 1.74 -5.21
N GLN A 107 -3.33 1.92 -6.52
CA GLN A 107 -3.93 3.15 -7.04
C GLN A 107 -5.32 3.38 -6.46
N ALA A 108 -6.18 2.35 -6.47
CA ALA A 108 -7.54 2.46 -5.92
C ALA A 108 -7.52 2.84 -4.43
N ILE A 109 -6.58 2.29 -3.66
CA ILE A 109 -6.38 2.64 -2.23
C ILE A 109 -5.99 4.11 -2.10
N LEU A 110 -4.93 4.55 -2.78
CA LEU A 110 -4.46 5.94 -2.68
C LEU A 110 -5.51 6.94 -3.15
N GLU A 111 -6.21 6.64 -4.24
CA GLU A 111 -7.29 7.49 -4.75
C GLU A 111 -8.40 7.64 -3.71
N PHE A 112 -8.79 6.53 -3.08
CA PHE A 112 -9.78 6.56 -2.02
C PHE A 112 -9.30 7.32 -0.78
N GLU A 113 -8.03 7.19 -0.40
CA GLU A 113 -7.45 7.90 0.73
C GLU A 113 -7.33 9.42 0.49
N MET A 114 -6.91 9.82 -0.70
CA MET A 114 -6.65 11.24 -1.04
C MET A 114 -7.90 12.09 -1.24
N GLU A 115 -8.99 11.53 -1.81
CA GLU A 115 -10.18 12.30 -2.13
C GLU A 115 -11.00 12.57 -0.85
N GLU A 116 -11.29 13.85 -0.57
CA GLU A 116 -12.12 14.23 0.58
C GLU A 116 -13.59 13.86 0.35
N ASP A 117 -14.13 14.19 -0.84
CA ASP A 117 -15.48 13.81 -1.24
C ASP A 117 -15.51 12.44 -1.89
N LYS A 118 -15.50 11.39 -1.05
CA LYS A 118 -15.47 9.99 -1.49
C LYS A 118 -16.52 9.66 -2.56
N LYS A 119 -17.68 10.30 -2.53
CA LYS A 119 -18.79 10.01 -3.47
C LYS A 119 -18.40 10.23 -4.93
N LYS A 120 -17.46 11.14 -5.20
CA LYS A 120 -17.00 11.42 -6.57
C LYS A 120 -16.24 10.26 -7.20
N ILE A 121 -15.60 9.45 -6.41
CA ILE A 121 -14.65 8.41 -6.87
C ILE A 121 -15.12 6.98 -6.62
N LEU A 122 -16.22 6.79 -5.87
CA LEU A 122 -16.69 5.45 -5.49
C LEU A 122 -16.80 4.48 -6.67
N ASN A 123 -17.38 4.93 -7.79
CA ASN A 123 -17.56 4.08 -8.95
C ASN A 123 -16.23 3.64 -9.55
N ASP A 124 -15.27 4.56 -9.68
CA ASP A 124 -13.95 4.26 -10.26
C ASP A 124 -13.14 3.33 -9.36
N VAL A 125 -13.15 3.59 -8.05
CA VAL A 125 -12.46 2.76 -7.05
C VAL A 125 -13.07 1.36 -7.02
N VAL A 126 -14.40 1.24 -6.98
CA VAL A 126 -15.09 -0.06 -7.01
C VAL A 126 -14.76 -0.83 -8.31
N MET A 127 -14.81 -0.18 -9.48
CA MET A 127 -14.46 -0.82 -10.75
C MET A 127 -13.00 -1.33 -10.75
N LYS A 128 -12.06 -0.54 -10.20
CA LYS A 128 -10.66 -0.97 -10.10
C LYS A 128 -10.53 -2.22 -9.23
N PHE A 129 -11.14 -2.22 -8.03
CA PHE A 129 -11.09 -3.40 -7.15
C PHE A 129 -11.81 -4.62 -7.73
N GLU A 130 -12.99 -4.46 -8.35
CA GLU A 130 -13.65 -5.58 -9.02
C GLU A 130 -12.76 -6.16 -10.12
N LYS A 131 -12.10 -5.33 -10.92
CA LYS A 131 -11.12 -5.78 -11.93
C LYS A 131 -9.95 -6.53 -11.29
N VAL A 132 -9.38 -6.01 -10.21
CA VAL A 132 -8.29 -6.66 -9.46
C VAL A 132 -8.71 -8.05 -8.98
N LEU A 133 -9.89 -8.16 -8.38
CA LEU A 133 -10.38 -9.40 -7.78
C LEU A 133 -10.81 -10.47 -8.80
N THR A 134 -10.92 -10.13 -10.09
CA THR A 134 -11.06 -11.15 -11.15
C THR A 134 -9.77 -11.95 -11.37
N THR A 135 -8.62 -11.40 -10.93
CA THR A 135 -7.29 -11.96 -11.24
C THR A 135 -6.52 -12.34 -9.96
N ILE A 136 -6.69 -11.58 -8.89
CA ILE A 136 -5.93 -11.74 -7.64
C ILE A 136 -6.89 -12.10 -6.50
N ASP A 137 -6.71 -13.29 -5.90
CA ASP A 137 -7.38 -13.68 -4.67
C ASP A 137 -6.58 -13.15 -3.46
N ASN A 138 -6.84 -11.89 -3.08
CA ASN A 138 -6.15 -11.22 -1.99
C ASN A 138 -7.16 -10.70 -0.96
N HIS A 139 -7.03 -11.20 0.27
CA HIS A 139 -7.94 -10.89 1.37
C HIS A 139 -7.91 -9.41 1.81
N ILE A 140 -6.79 -8.72 1.63
CA ILE A 140 -6.69 -7.27 1.93
C ILE A 140 -7.57 -6.50 0.95
N TYR A 141 -7.46 -6.79 -0.36
CA TYR A 141 -8.26 -6.11 -1.39
C TYR A 141 -9.75 -6.49 -1.31
N GLN A 142 -10.05 -7.74 -0.91
CA GLN A 142 -11.42 -8.16 -0.62
C GLN A 142 -12.03 -7.34 0.50
N ASN A 143 -11.29 -7.09 1.59
CA ASN A 143 -11.80 -6.27 2.69
C ASN A 143 -11.90 -4.78 2.31
N TYR A 144 -10.95 -4.22 1.57
CA TYR A 144 -11.07 -2.84 1.07
C TYR A 144 -12.35 -2.62 0.26
N LEU A 145 -12.60 -3.49 -0.70
CA LEU A 145 -13.84 -3.42 -1.49
C LEU A 145 -15.07 -3.65 -0.61
N ALA A 146 -15.02 -4.61 0.31
CA ALA A 146 -16.11 -4.89 1.23
C ALA A 146 -16.47 -3.66 2.08
N TYR A 147 -15.47 -3.00 2.66
CA TYR A 147 -15.66 -1.79 3.44
C TYR A 147 -16.37 -0.71 2.61
N ILE A 148 -15.88 -0.41 1.40
CA ILE A 148 -16.47 0.60 0.53
C ILE A 148 -17.92 0.25 0.18
N LEU A 149 -18.19 -0.99 -0.20
CA LEU A 149 -19.53 -1.44 -0.57
C LEU A 149 -20.52 -1.38 0.59
N ILE A 150 -20.06 -1.63 1.81
CA ILE A 150 -20.86 -1.61 3.03
C ILE A 150 -21.05 -0.18 3.53
N ASP A 151 -19.96 0.56 3.69
CA ASP A 151 -20.01 1.86 4.36
C ASP A 151 -20.82 2.90 3.55
N TYR A 152 -20.67 2.86 2.23
CA TYR A 152 -21.40 3.75 1.31
C TYR A 152 -22.71 3.16 0.78
N ASP A 153 -23.25 2.09 1.36
CA ASP A 153 -24.52 1.46 0.98
C ASP A 153 -24.62 1.07 -0.50
N LEU A 154 -23.51 0.77 -1.16
CA LEU A 154 -23.49 0.45 -2.58
C LEU A 154 -24.00 -0.96 -2.88
N ASN A 155 -23.49 -1.95 -2.12
CA ASN A 155 -23.93 -3.35 -2.18
C ASN A 155 -23.52 -4.09 -0.91
N ILE A 156 -24.34 -3.98 0.13
CA ILE A 156 -24.02 -4.52 1.45
C ILE A 156 -23.87 -6.05 1.42
N GLN A 157 -24.73 -6.78 0.67
CA GLN A 157 -24.65 -8.24 0.57
C GLN A 157 -23.32 -8.67 -0.06
N ARG A 158 -22.89 -8.01 -1.14
CA ARG A 158 -21.62 -8.27 -1.81
C ARG A 158 -20.44 -7.97 -0.87
N GLY A 159 -20.50 -6.87 -0.14
CA GLY A 159 -19.49 -6.50 0.86
C GLY A 159 -19.37 -7.55 1.97
N VAL A 160 -20.49 -7.98 2.56
CA VAL A 160 -20.50 -9.04 3.58
C VAL A 160 -19.93 -10.36 3.04
N PHE A 161 -20.23 -10.72 1.80
CA PHE A 161 -19.65 -11.91 1.16
C PHE A 161 -18.13 -11.78 1.04
N LEU A 162 -17.61 -10.63 0.59
CA LEU A 162 -16.17 -10.40 0.41
C LEU A 162 -15.40 -10.41 1.74
N VAL A 163 -15.92 -9.75 2.77
CA VAL A 163 -15.24 -9.75 4.07
C VAL A 163 -15.26 -11.10 4.74
N LYS A 164 -16.30 -11.92 4.54
CA LYS A 164 -16.33 -13.31 5.00
C LYS A 164 -15.23 -14.13 4.32
N LYS A 165 -15.01 -13.96 3.02
CA LYS A 165 -13.86 -14.56 2.32
C LYS A 165 -12.51 -14.10 2.87
N ALA A 166 -12.37 -12.80 3.15
CA ALA A 166 -11.15 -12.28 3.76
C ALA A 166 -10.88 -12.91 5.13
N LEU A 167 -11.91 -13.10 5.95
CA LEU A 167 -11.83 -13.77 7.26
C LEU A 167 -11.48 -15.27 7.17
N GLU A 168 -11.74 -15.95 6.06
CA GLU A 168 -11.25 -17.31 5.85
C GLU A 168 -9.70 -17.37 5.81
N LYS A 169 -9.05 -16.31 5.35
CA LYS A 169 -7.58 -16.20 5.30
C LYS A 169 -6.96 -15.66 6.59
N ASP A 170 -7.64 -14.72 7.23
CA ASP A 170 -7.19 -14.10 8.49
C ASP A 170 -8.38 -13.94 9.46
N PRO A 171 -8.75 -15.03 10.19
CA PRO A 171 -9.97 -15.08 11.00
C PRO A 171 -9.98 -14.15 12.22
N LYS A 172 -8.82 -13.63 12.60
CA LYS A 172 -8.67 -12.75 13.77
C LYS A 172 -8.40 -11.29 13.41
N ASN A 173 -8.39 -10.97 12.13
CA ASN A 173 -8.14 -9.59 11.70
C ASN A 173 -9.22 -8.64 12.18
N ILE A 174 -8.83 -7.72 13.03
CA ILE A 174 -9.75 -6.79 13.69
C ILE A 174 -10.49 -5.89 12.69
N ALA A 175 -9.81 -5.38 11.67
CA ALA A 175 -10.44 -4.57 10.63
C ALA A 175 -11.50 -5.36 9.84
N TYR A 176 -11.25 -6.66 9.58
CA TYR A 176 -12.23 -7.50 8.88
C TYR A 176 -13.43 -7.84 9.76
N LEU A 177 -13.19 -8.08 11.07
CA LEU A 177 -14.27 -8.31 12.03
C LEU A 177 -15.17 -7.08 12.19
N ASP A 178 -14.59 -5.87 12.21
CA ASP A 178 -15.33 -4.62 12.23
C ASP A 178 -16.15 -4.43 10.95
N THR A 179 -15.52 -4.57 9.78
CA THR A 179 -16.22 -4.50 8.48
C THR A 179 -17.39 -5.48 8.41
N LEU A 180 -17.19 -6.72 8.89
CA LEU A 180 -18.28 -7.71 8.95
C LEU A 180 -19.39 -7.28 9.92
N ALA A 181 -19.04 -6.82 11.12
CA ALA A 181 -20.01 -6.39 12.12
C ALA A 181 -20.87 -5.23 11.59
N TRP A 182 -20.24 -4.26 10.92
CA TRP A 182 -20.94 -3.14 10.32
C TRP A 182 -21.88 -3.58 9.18
N GLY A 183 -21.43 -4.49 8.31
CA GLY A 183 -22.25 -5.07 7.27
C GLY A 183 -23.46 -5.84 7.79
N GLU A 184 -23.26 -6.70 8.79
CA GLU A 184 -24.35 -7.44 9.44
C GLU A 184 -25.35 -6.50 10.14
N TYR A 185 -24.87 -5.39 10.75
CA TYR A 185 -25.74 -4.35 11.30
C TYR A 185 -26.61 -3.70 10.22
N LYS A 186 -26.04 -3.30 9.09
CA LYS A 186 -26.79 -2.71 7.97
C LYS A 186 -27.79 -3.70 7.36
N LEU A 187 -27.51 -5.01 7.40
CA LEU A 187 -28.44 -6.07 7.01
C LEU A 187 -29.50 -6.40 8.08
N LYS A 188 -29.49 -5.70 9.24
CA LYS A 188 -30.36 -5.95 10.39
C LYS A 188 -30.11 -7.29 11.09
N ASN A 189 -28.97 -7.91 10.87
CA ASN A 189 -28.54 -9.12 11.57
C ASN A 189 -27.89 -8.77 12.93
N CYS A 190 -28.68 -8.12 13.81
CA CYS A 190 -28.20 -7.49 15.04
C CYS A 190 -27.41 -8.41 15.97
N GLN A 191 -27.77 -9.69 16.05
CA GLN A 191 -27.07 -10.67 16.90
C GLN A 191 -25.66 -10.96 16.40
N GLU A 192 -25.51 -11.19 15.08
CA GLU A 192 -24.21 -11.46 14.50
C GLU A 192 -23.33 -10.19 14.49
N ALA A 193 -23.93 -9.03 14.17
CA ALA A 193 -23.25 -7.74 14.28
C ALA A 193 -22.67 -7.53 15.71
N PHE A 194 -23.47 -7.73 16.73
CA PHE A 194 -23.04 -7.58 18.12
C PHE A 194 -21.93 -8.58 18.49
N LYS A 195 -22.08 -9.84 18.08
CA LYS A 195 -21.09 -10.90 18.34
C LYS A 195 -19.72 -10.58 17.74
N GLN A 196 -19.68 -10.10 16.48
CA GLN A 196 -18.41 -9.76 15.83
C GLN A 196 -17.83 -8.46 16.42
N MET A 197 -18.65 -7.42 16.60
CA MET A 197 -18.19 -6.15 17.15
C MET A 197 -17.69 -6.27 18.60
N LYS A 198 -18.29 -7.17 19.39
CA LYS A 198 -17.79 -7.44 20.73
C LYS A 198 -16.34 -7.94 20.72
N LYS A 199 -15.96 -8.80 19.78
CA LYS A 199 -14.56 -9.27 19.65
C LYS A 199 -13.60 -8.10 19.34
N VAL A 200 -14.03 -7.17 18.47
CA VAL A 200 -13.25 -5.97 18.14
C VAL A 200 -13.02 -5.13 19.39
N VAL A 201 -14.10 -4.82 20.10
CA VAL A 201 -14.04 -3.96 21.31
C VAL A 201 -13.26 -4.63 22.45
N ASP A 202 -13.40 -5.95 22.63
CA ASP A 202 -12.68 -6.69 23.67
C ASP A 202 -11.15 -6.69 23.38
N GLU A 203 -10.73 -6.60 22.11
CA GLU A 203 -9.31 -6.63 21.72
C GLU A 203 -8.65 -5.25 21.73
N ILE A 204 -9.31 -4.24 21.14
CA ILE A 204 -8.68 -2.92 20.89
C ILE A 204 -9.35 -1.75 21.64
N GLY A 205 -10.45 -1.99 22.35
CA GLY A 205 -11.17 -0.95 23.09
C GLY A 205 -12.02 -0.04 22.19
N LEU A 206 -12.25 1.20 22.66
CA LEU A 206 -13.14 2.19 22.04
C LEU A 206 -12.45 3.55 21.80
N ASP A 207 -11.13 3.55 21.68
CA ASP A 207 -10.38 4.79 21.45
C ASP A 207 -10.52 5.27 20.00
N ASP A 208 -10.70 4.34 19.06
CA ASP A 208 -10.98 4.68 17.67
C ASP A 208 -12.40 5.22 17.51
N PRO A 209 -12.60 6.41 16.90
CA PRO A 209 -13.92 7.04 16.74
C PRO A 209 -14.88 6.21 15.88
N GLU A 210 -14.40 5.52 14.84
CA GLU A 210 -15.22 4.70 13.95
C GLU A 210 -15.71 3.45 14.68
N ILE A 211 -14.82 2.74 15.36
CA ILE A 211 -15.13 1.58 16.21
C ILE A 211 -16.15 1.95 17.28
N LYS A 212 -15.96 3.09 17.93
CA LYS A 212 -16.89 3.60 18.95
C LYS A 212 -18.28 3.88 18.37
N MET A 213 -18.35 4.48 17.20
CA MET A 213 -19.61 4.77 16.50
C MET A 213 -20.32 3.48 16.08
N HIS A 214 -19.60 2.52 15.47
CA HIS A 214 -20.13 1.22 15.10
C HIS A 214 -20.69 0.49 16.33
N TRP A 215 -19.92 0.43 17.43
CA TRP A 215 -20.35 -0.20 18.67
C TRP A 215 -21.63 0.40 19.25
N GLN A 216 -21.74 1.73 19.27
CA GLN A 216 -22.94 2.41 19.77
C GLN A 216 -24.18 2.04 18.96
N LYS A 217 -24.11 2.13 17.62
CA LYS A 217 -25.21 1.79 16.73
C LYS A 217 -25.61 0.32 16.80
N ILE A 218 -24.63 -0.58 16.88
CA ILE A 218 -24.88 -2.02 16.96
C ILE A 218 -25.54 -2.40 18.28
N LYS A 219 -25.18 -1.79 19.41
CA LYS A 219 -25.86 -2.00 20.70
C LYS A 219 -27.32 -1.57 20.69
N GLU A 220 -27.64 -0.54 19.92
CA GLU A 220 -29.01 -0.04 19.78
C GLU A 220 -29.84 -0.81 18.75
N CYS A 221 -29.21 -1.72 18.01
CA CYS A 221 -29.87 -2.53 16.99
C CYS A 221 -30.91 -3.44 17.65
N LYS A 222 -32.17 -3.19 17.38
CA LYS A 222 -33.29 -4.02 17.86
C LYS A 222 -33.58 -5.13 16.88
N LYS A 223 -33.96 -6.27 17.42
CA LYS A 223 -34.40 -7.44 16.66
C LYS A 223 -35.69 -7.17 15.92
#